data_ab999c90c604745c5b9eba718d04f595
#
_entry.id   ab999c90c604745c5b9eba718d04f595
#
_cell.length_a   1.000
_cell.length_b   1.000
_cell.length_c   1.000
_cell.angle_alpha   90.00
_cell.angle_beta   90.00
_cell.angle_gamma   90.00
#
_symmetry.space_group_name_H-M   'P 1'
#
loop_
_entity.id
_entity.type
_entity.pdbx_description
1 polymer ?
#
loop_
_entity_poly.entity_id
_entity_poly.type
_entity_poly.pdbx_seq_one_letter_code
_entity_poly.pdbx_strand_id
1 'polypeptide(L)'
;METFELIAKTFQGLEEILAKELTELGANDIQIGRRMVSFTGDKAMMYRANFHLRTAIRILKPILHFNAKDADEIYDIVKRIKWEEYMDVNTSFAVDSVVFSDEFRHSKFVAYRVKDAIADYFREKEGKRPSVQVTNPDITLHIHIAQERCTLSLDSSGESLHRRGYRQEAVEAPLNEVLAAGMILQTGWTGECDFVDPMCGSGTLPIEAALIARNIAPGVFRKEFAFEKWADFDQELFDEIYNDDSAEREFTHHIYGYDIDWKAVNIATNNVRAAGLSKDITIEHRDMADFVEPAERAIMVTNPPYGERITTDDLLGLYRTIGERLKHAFKGNDAWILSYRKECFDKIGLKASVIIPFFNGALPCEFRKYEMFDGKFKEFRESGEELDKSERPATERRPLRVREERAAKTFGMKREEERPRRRFNDEERSFGGERRRFNDDNRRFGEDRPISKREMAERNDRERYEEDTNYSTLYERHHEFAKMQAARERKANRPQDGRKREFRGGKPMGDKRGQRPQRFSKPNPNKSRGDKK
;
A
#
# COMPACT_ATOMS: atom_id res chain seq x y z
N MET A 1 7.13 29.15 10.91
CA MET A 1 7.38 27.74 11.22
C MET A 1 8.60 27.30 10.45
N GLU A 2 9.43 26.44 11.01
CA GLU A 2 10.60 25.90 10.34
C GLU A 2 10.14 24.95 9.22
N THR A 3 10.64 25.16 8.01
CA THR A 3 10.37 24.29 6.86
C THR A 3 11.56 23.37 6.60
N PHE A 4 11.29 22.14 6.18
CA PHE A 4 12.29 21.12 5.89
C PHE A 4 11.91 20.28 4.68
N GLU A 5 12.88 19.59 4.13
CA GLU A 5 12.67 18.64 3.04
C GLU A 5 11.90 17.41 3.53
N LEU A 6 11.00 16.93 2.67
CA LEU A 6 10.24 15.70 2.84
C LEU A 6 10.28 14.87 1.56
N ILE A 7 10.23 13.56 1.69
CA ILE A 7 10.22 12.63 0.56
C ILE A 7 9.02 11.70 0.71
N ALA A 8 8.05 11.81 -0.19
CA ALA A 8 6.95 10.85 -0.32
C ALA A 8 7.37 9.71 -1.26
N LYS A 9 7.41 8.48 -0.77
CA LYS A 9 7.67 7.28 -1.58
C LYS A 9 6.38 6.79 -2.21
N THR A 10 6.45 6.30 -3.46
CA THR A 10 5.29 5.76 -4.17
C THR A 10 5.66 4.59 -5.09
N PHE A 11 4.68 3.98 -5.76
CA PHE A 11 4.93 3.03 -6.84
C PHE A 11 5.34 3.74 -8.13
N GLN A 12 6.09 3.02 -8.96
CA GLN A 12 6.45 3.50 -10.28
C GLN A 12 5.19 3.68 -11.14
N GLY A 13 5.05 4.86 -11.75
CA GLY A 13 3.91 5.26 -12.56
C GLY A 13 2.84 6.06 -11.80
N LEU A 14 3.01 6.25 -10.47
CA LEU A 14 2.14 7.08 -9.65
C LEU A 14 2.78 8.41 -9.24
N GLU A 15 3.99 8.69 -9.68
CA GLU A 15 4.76 9.86 -9.26
C GLU A 15 4.06 11.18 -9.61
N GLU A 16 3.46 11.28 -10.81
CA GLU A 16 2.73 12.48 -11.25
C GLU A 16 1.43 12.67 -10.46
N ILE A 17 0.72 11.57 -10.15
CA ILE A 17 -0.49 11.62 -9.32
C ILE A 17 -0.15 12.09 -7.91
N LEU A 18 0.91 11.53 -7.31
CA LEU A 18 1.36 11.93 -5.99
C LEU A 18 1.80 13.40 -5.95
N ALA A 19 2.47 13.89 -7.01
CA ALA A 19 2.84 15.29 -7.12
C ALA A 19 1.60 16.21 -7.18
N LYS A 20 0.54 15.78 -7.86
CA LYS A 20 -0.75 16.49 -7.88
C LYS A 20 -1.39 16.52 -6.50
N GLU A 21 -1.47 15.39 -5.81
CA GLU A 21 -1.98 15.33 -4.43
C GLU A 21 -1.21 16.29 -3.49
N LEU A 22 0.14 16.31 -3.59
CA LEU A 22 0.99 17.22 -2.80
C LEU A 22 0.74 18.69 -3.13
N THR A 23 0.52 19.01 -4.41
CA THR A 23 0.17 20.37 -4.85
C THR A 23 -1.18 20.81 -4.26
N GLU A 24 -2.18 19.92 -4.28
CA GLU A 24 -3.51 20.16 -3.70
C GLU A 24 -3.45 20.34 -2.16
N LEU A 25 -2.52 19.64 -1.48
CA LEU A 25 -2.27 19.83 -0.05
C LEU A 25 -1.52 21.14 0.27
N GLY A 26 -0.98 21.84 -0.74
CA GLY A 26 -0.21 23.08 -0.55
C GLY A 26 1.26 22.88 -0.23
N ALA A 27 1.86 21.75 -0.61
CA ALA A 27 3.30 21.52 -0.49
C ALA A 27 4.10 22.44 -1.44
N ASN A 28 5.33 22.77 -1.06
CA ASN A 28 6.24 23.62 -1.84
C ASN A 28 7.37 22.80 -2.46
N ASP A 29 8.05 23.36 -3.47
CA ASP A 29 9.27 22.82 -4.09
C ASP A 29 9.14 21.36 -4.54
N ILE A 30 7.98 21.01 -5.11
CA ILE A 30 7.65 19.63 -5.51
C ILE A 30 8.55 19.20 -6.67
N GLN A 31 9.29 18.10 -6.48
CA GLN A 31 10.18 17.53 -7.49
C GLN A 31 9.89 16.04 -7.67
N ILE A 32 9.55 15.65 -8.89
CA ILE A 32 9.27 14.26 -9.24
C ILE A 32 10.60 13.51 -9.44
N GLY A 33 10.77 12.43 -8.68
CA GLY A 33 11.88 11.49 -8.82
C GLY A 33 11.37 10.09 -9.19
N ARG A 34 12.29 9.12 -9.26
CA ARG A 34 11.90 7.74 -9.54
C ARG A 34 11.32 7.08 -8.30
N ARG A 35 10.04 6.69 -8.33
CA ARG A 35 9.29 6.07 -7.21
C ARG A 35 9.26 6.95 -5.95
N MET A 36 9.33 8.26 -6.14
CA MET A 36 9.27 9.24 -5.07
C MET A 36 8.92 10.63 -5.60
N VAL A 37 8.45 11.47 -4.71
CA VAL A 37 8.34 12.91 -4.90
C VAL A 37 8.95 13.59 -3.68
N SER A 38 9.94 14.48 -3.90
CA SER A 38 10.44 15.35 -2.83
C SER A 38 9.68 16.66 -2.81
N PHE A 39 9.53 17.25 -1.65
CA PHE A 39 8.83 18.50 -1.44
C PHE A 39 9.29 19.17 -0.15
N THR A 40 8.96 20.43 0.02
CA THR A 40 9.27 21.21 1.22
C THR A 40 7.98 21.51 1.98
N GLY A 41 8.03 21.38 3.30
CA GLY A 41 6.92 21.68 4.19
C GLY A 41 7.35 21.84 5.64
N ASP A 42 6.41 22.24 6.47
CA ASP A 42 6.57 22.30 7.92
C ASP A 42 6.04 21.01 8.60
N LYS A 43 6.00 21.00 9.92
CA LYS A 43 5.48 19.88 10.72
C LYS A 43 4.01 19.57 10.38
N ALA A 44 3.18 20.59 10.18
CA ALA A 44 1.78 20.41 9.78
C ALA A 44 1.66 19.75 8.41
N MET A 45 2.51 20.14 7.45
CA MET A 45 2.56 19.51 6.13
C MET A 45 2.99 18.05 6.22
N MET A 46 3.96 17.70 7.07
CA MET A 46 4.36 16.31 7.30
C MET A 46 3.19 15.47 7.85
N TYR A 47 2.42 16.00 8.81
CA TYR A 47 1.25 15.32 9.36
C TYR A 47 0.15 15.16 8.31
N ARG A 48 -0.19 16.24 7.56
CA ARG A 48 -1.17 16.18 6.47
C ARG A 48 -0.76 15.20 5.38
N ALA A 49 0.52 15.16 5.00
CA ALA A 49 1.03 14.24 3.98
C ALA A 49 0.83 12.76 4.40
N ASN A 50 1.10 12.42 5.67
CA ASN A 50 0.84 11.08 6.19
C ASN A 50 -0.66 10.75 6.24
N PHE A 51 -1.51 11.71 6.58
CA PHE A 51 -2.92 11.51 6.84
C PHE A 51 -3.76 11.50 5.55
N HIS A 52 -3.47 12.39 4.59
CA HIS A 52 -4.33 12.62 3.42
C HIS A 52 -3.84 11.96 2.12
N LEU A 53 -2.52 11.73 1.93
CA LEU A 53 -2.03 11.20 0.66
C LEU A 53 -2.49 9.77 0.41
N ARG A 54 -3.16 9.57 -0.73
CA ARG A 54 -3.71 8.28 -1.15
C ARG A 54 -2.68 7.42 -1.87
N THR A 55 -1.77 8.06 -2.60
CA THR A 55 -0.78 7.38 -3.45
C THR A 55 0.63 7.32 -2.86
N ALA A 56 0.83 7.82 -1.64
CA ALA A 56 2.07 7.65 -0.89
C ALA A 56 2.13 6.31 -0.16
N ILE A 57 3.32 5.70 -0.11
CA ILE A 57 3.62 4.49 0.67
C ILE A 57 4.26 4.85 2.00
N ARG A 58 5.11 5.88 2.02
CA ARG A 58 5.84 6.40 3.18
C ARG A 58 6.17 7.87 2.98
N ILE A 59 6.22 8.60 4.09
CA ILE A 59 6.74 9.96 4.17
C ILE A 59 8.02 9.92 5.00
N LEU A 60 9.13 10.33 4.39
CA LEU A 60 10.45 10.35 5.00
C LEU A 60 10.88 11.80 5.24
N LYS A 61 11.48 12.07 6.41
CA LYS A 61 12.13 13.34 6.75
C LYS A 61 13.65 13.15 6.66
N PRO A 62 14.33 13.60 5.60
CA PRO A 62 15.79 13.57 5.52
C PRO A 62 16.42 14.32 6.69
N ILE A 63 17.41 13.71 7.32
CA ILE A 63 18.20 14.33 8.38
C ILE A 63 19.65 14.58 7.95
N LEU A 64 20.12 13.83 6.94
CA LEU A 64 21.45 14.02 6.40
C LEU A 64 21.57 13.53 4.96
N HIS A 65 22.16 14.36 4.10
CA HIS A 65 22.64 13.99 2.77
C HIS A 65 24.17 13.99 2.78
N PHE A 66 24.78 12.91 2.30
CA PHE A 66 26.22 12.75 2.27
C PHE A 66 26.66 11.82 1.15
N ASN A 67 27.97 11.79 0.88
CA ASN A 67 28.56 10.80 0.00
C ASN A 67 29.41 9.83 0.82
N ALA A 68 29.39 8.55 0.48
CA ALA A 68 30.23 7.53 1.06
C ALA A 68 30.55 6.47 0.00
N LYS A 69 31.78 5.95 0.04
CA LYS A 69 32.28 4.92 -0.88
C LYS A 69 32.08 3.52 -0.34
N ASP A 70 32.04 3.38 0.97
CA ASP A 70 31.88 2.11 1.65
C ASP A 70 31.06 2.25 2.94
N ALA A 71 30.79 1.13 3.56
CA ALA A 71 29.96 1.06 4.76
C ALA A 71 30.70 1.57 6.03
N ASP A 72 32.02 1.65 6.03
CA ASP A 72 32.80 2.19 7.14
C ASP A 72 32.79 3.72 7.12
N GLU A 73 32.85 4.34 5.94
CA GLU A 73 32.62 5.78 5.79
C GLU A 73 31.20 6.16 6.26
N ILE A 74 30.18 5.33 5.93
CA ILE A 74 28.80 5.54 6.44
C ILE A 74 28.79 5.52 7.97
N TYR A 75 29.43 4.53 8.58
CA TYR A 75 29.52 4.42 10.04
C TYR A 75 30.15 5.69 10.65
N ASP A 76 31.29 6.15 10.13
CA ASP A 76 32.00 7.30 10.65
C ASP A 76 31.19 8.59 10.53
N ILE A 77 30.47 8.79 9.42
CA ILE A 77 29.62 9.95 9.19
C ILE A 77 28.41 9.92 10.11
N VAL A 78 27.70 8.80 10.17
CA VAL A 78 26.47 8.63 10.97
C VAL A 78 26.78 8.76 12.46
N LYS A 79 27.94 8.29 12.92
CA LYS A 79 28.37 8.41 14.31
C LYS A 79 28.60 9.87 14.75
N ARG A 80 28.84 10.81 13.83
CA ARG A 80 29.04 12.25 14.13
C ARG A 80 27.74 13.02 14.30
N ILE A 81 26.58 12.42 13.95
CA ILE A 81 25.26 13.03 14.15
C ILE A 81 25.00 13.15 15.65
N LYS A 82 24.39 14.26 16.05
CA LYS A 82 23.95 14.47 17.44
C LYS A 82 22.63 13.74 17.66
N TRP A 83 22.73 12.46 18.00
CA TRP A 83 21.57 11.58 18.11
C TRP A 83 20.61 11.97 19.23
N GLU A 84 21.06 12.69 20.25
CA GLU A 84 20.21 13.24 21.33
C GLU A 84 19.14 14.23 20.84
N GLU A 85 19.29 14.77 19.63
CA GLU A 85 18.25 15.61 19.01
C GLU A 85 17.05 14.78 18.50
N TYR A 86 17.23 13.46 18.33
CA TYR A 86 16.23 12.55 17.76
C TYR A 86 15.76 11.46 18.72
N MET A 87 16.61 11.00 19.63
CA MET A 87 16.34 9.85 20.50
C MET A 87 17.23 9.85 21.75
N ASP A 88 16.86 9.07 22.75
CA ASP A 88 17.65 8.79 23.94
C ASP A 88 18.00 7.30 24.06
N VAL A 89 18.69 6.90 25.15
CA VAL A 89 19.07 5.49 25.42
C VAL A 89 17.90 4.57 25.71
N ASN A 90 16.72 5.10 26.00
CA ASN A 90 15.52 4.33 26.29
C ASN A 90 14.65 4.15 25.03
N THR A 91 14.91 4.94 23.98
CA THR A 91 14.20 4.91 22.70
C THR A 91 14.60 3.66 21.93
N SER A 92 13.63 2.89 21.47
CA SER A 92 13.86 1.76 20.58
C SER A 92 13.94 2.23 19.13
N PHE A 93 14.81 1.61 18.31
CA PHE A 93 14.93 1.99 16.91
C PHE A 93 15.17 0.82 15.96
N ALA A 94 14.85 1.04 14.69
CA ALA A 94 15.17 0.16 13.58
C ALA A 94 15.82 0.95 12.43
N VAL A 95 16.53 0.24 11.57
CA VAL A 95 17.14 0.82 10.36
C VAL A 95 16.76 -0.02 9.16
N ASP A 96 16.06 0.60 8.21
CA ASP A 96 15.79 0.07 6.89
C ASP A 96 16.78 0.61 5.88
N SER A 97 17.16 -0.18 4.88
CA SER A 97 18.11 0.24 3.85
C SER A 97 17.68 -0.15 2.45
N VAL A 98 17.81 0.80 1.53
CA VAL A 98 17.60 0.59 0.11
C VAL A 98 18.85 1.03 -0.64
N VAL A 99 19.45 0.11 -1.40
CA VAL A 99 20.74 0.31 -2.03
C VAL A 99 20.63 0.07 -3.53
N PHE A 100 21.06 1.05 -4.32
CA PHE A 100 21.26 0.99 -5.77
C PHE A 100 22.70 1.42 -6.09
N SER A 101 23.64 0.51 -5.91
CA SER A 101 25.07 0.80 -6.06
C SER A 101 25.83 -0.45 -6.50
N ASP A 102 26.87 -0.25 -7.26
CA ASP A 102 27.81 -1.31 -7.66
C ASP A 102 28.79 -1.63 -6.52
N GLU A 103 29.08 -0.67 -5.64
CA GLU A 103 30.02 -0.79 -4.51
C GLU A 103 29.34 -1.43 -3.29
N PHE A 104 28.12 -1.00 -2.95
CA PHE A 104 27.38 -1.50 -1.81
C PHE A 104 26.56 -2.75 -2.18
N ARG A 105 27.14 -3.94 -2.04
CA ARG A 105 26.51 -5.20 -2.49
C ARG A 105 25.42 -5.74 -1.54
N HIS A 106 25.44 -5.36 -0.26
CA HIS A 106 24.57 -5.93 0.76
C HIS A 106 23.86 -4.83 1.56
N SER A 107 22.60 -4.59 1.24
CA SER A 107 21.78 -3.57 1.91
C SER A 107 21.70 -3.81 3.44
N LYS A 108 21.49 -5.05 3.88
CA LYS A 108 21.44 -5.39 5.32
C LYS A 108 22.73 -5.01 6.06
N PHE A 109 23.89 -5.14 5.42
CA PHE A 109 25.16 -4.76 6.03
C PHE A 109 25.25 -3.25 6.25
N VAL A 110 24.76 -2.45 5.31
CA VAL A 110 24.65 -1.00 5.45
C VAL A 110 23.75 -0.64 6.65
N ALA A 111 22.58 -1.27 6.76
CA ALA A 111 21.70 -1.04 7.91
C ALA A 111 22.37 -1.39 9.24
N TYR A 112 23.16 -2.47 9.29
CA TYR A 112 23.91 -2.83 10.50
C TYR A 112 24.99 -1.82 10.83
N ARG A 113 25.70 -1.25 9.85
CA ARG A 113 26.70 -0.22 10.10
C ARG A 113 26.08 1.07 10.64
N VAL A 114 24.95 1.52 10.10
CA VAL A 114 24.18 2.65 10.66
C VAL A 114 23.75 2.36 12.09
N LYS A 115 23.19 1.17 12.35
CA LYS A 115 22.79 0.72 13.69
C LYS A 115 24.00 0.72 14.67
N ASP A 116 25.15 0.21 14.24
CA ASP A 116 26.35 0.15 15.08
C ASP A 116 26.87 1.56 15.40
N ALA A 117 26.85 2.47 14.42
CA ALA A 117 27.24 3.86 14.62
C ALA A 117 26.40 4.55 15.72
N ILE A 118 25.07 4.36 15.68
CA ILE A 118 24.14 4.90 16.69
C ILE A 118 24.39 4.26 18.06
N ALA A 119 24.51 2.94 18.11
CA ALA A 119 24.74 2.21 19.36
C ALA A 119 26.06 2.62 20.02
N ASP A 120 27.12 2.80 19.23
CA ASP A 120 28.43 3.19 19.73
C ASP A 120 28.46 4.67 20.15
N TYR A 121 27.75 5.56 19.45
CA TYR A 121 27.56 6.95 19.87
C TYR A 121 27.05 7.04 21.32
N PHE A 122 25.94 6.38 21.61
CA PHE A 122 25.36 6.42 22.96
C PHE A 122 26.22 5.65 23.98
N ARG A 123 26.86 4.54 23.59
CA ARG A 123 27.74 3.78 24.48
C ARG A 123 28.94 4.63 24.92
N GLU A 124 29.53 5.41 24.02
CA GLU A 124 30.67 6.31 24.34
C GLU A 124 30.23 7.48 25.20
N LYS A 125 29.03 8.02 24.96
CA LYS A 125 28.53 9.22 25.63
C LYS A 125 27.89 8.95 26.98
N GLU A 126 27.12 7.88 27.09
CA GLU A 126 26.27 7.57 28.23
C GLU A 126 26.54 6.19 28.89
N GLY A 127 27.49 5.42 28.35
CA GLY A 127 27.81 4.08 28.83
C GLY A 127 26.75 3.02 28.56
N LYS A 128 25.66 3.39 27.87
CA LYS A 128 24.52 2.53 27.50
C LYS A 128 24.23 2.65 26.02
N ARG A 129 23.41 1.78 25.47
CA ARG A 129 22.96 1.84 24.08
C ARG A 129 21.44 1.72 24.00
N PRO A 130 20.80 2.37 23.02
CA PRO A 130 19.39 2.19 22.70
C PRO A 130 19.09 0.74 22.28
N SER A 131 17.85 0.33 22.49
CA SER A 131 17.38 -0.99 22.04
C SER A 131 17.11 -0.99 20.55
N VAL A 132 17.52 -2.08 19.86
CA VAL A 132 17.14 -2.32 18.46
C VAL A 132 15.90 -3.19 18.45
N GLN A 133 14.80 -2.68 17.89
CA GLN A 133 13.53 -3.38 17.81
C GLN A 133 13.00 -3.29 16.39
N VAL A 134 12.84 -4.45 15.72
CA VAL A 134 12.39 -4.48 14.32
C VAL A 134 10.87 -4.29 14.21
N THR A 135 10.13 -4.81 15.19
CA THR A 135 8.67 -4.71 15.22
C THR A 135 8.24 -3.52 16.06
N ASN A 136 7.56 -2.58 15.44
CA ASN A 136 7.01 -1.37 16.06
C ASN A 136 8.01 -0.58 16.94
N PRO A 137 9.20 -0.18 16.40
CA PRO A 137 10.14 0.65 17.12
C PRO A 137 9.56 2.07 17.38
N ASP A 138 10.18 2.81 18.30
CA ASP A 138 9.82 4.21 18.50
C ASP A 138 10.31 5.08 17.35
N ILE A 139 11.51 4.76 16.81
CA ILE A 139 12.09 5.46 15.65
C ILE A 139 12.50 4.47 14.58
N THR A 140 12.04 4.69 13.36
CA THR A 140 12.53 4.00 12.17
C THR A 140 13.37 4.94 11.35
N LEU A 141 14.60 4.52 11.06
CA LEU A 141 15.52 5.20 10.17
C LEU A 141 15.53 4.51 8.82
N HIS A 142 15.63 5.31 7.77
CA HIS A 142 15.72 4.81 6.41
C HIS A 142 16.98 5.37 5.75
N ILE A 143 17.93 4.50 5.36
CA ILE A 143 19.07 4.88 4.55
C ILE A 143 18.87 4.49 3.10
N HIS A 144 18.94 5.47 2.20
CA HIS A 144 18.88 5.27 0.76
C HIS A 144 20.24 5.60 0.14
N ILE A 145 20.75 4.67 -0.68
CA ILE A 145 22.03 4.82 -1.39
C ILE A 145 21.77 4.72 -2.89
N ALA A 146 22.20 5.74 -3.63
CA ALA A 146 22.20 5.79 -5.09
C ALA A 146 23.66 6.03 -5.55
N GLN A 147 24.34 4.96 -5.92
CA GLN A 147 25.79 4.90 -6.13
C GLN A 147 26.53 5.29 -4.85
N GLU A 148 27.20 6.45 -4.79
CA GLU A 148 27.88 6.97 -3.61
C GLU A 148 27.01 7.96 -2.81
N ARG A 149 25.87 8.42 -3.35
CA ARG A 149 25.00 9.39 -2.69
C ARG A 149 24.10 8.71 -1.67
N CYS A 150 24.23 9.09 -0.43
CA CYS A 150 23.50 8.56 0.70
C CYS A 150 22.53 9.61 1.25
N THR A 151 21.31 9.17 1.57
CA THR A 151 20.32 9.98 2.30
C THR A 151 19.87 9.18 3.51
N LEU A 152 20.07 9.72 4.70
CA LEU A 152 19.56 9.18 5.96
C LEU A 152 18.31 9.97 6.35
N SER A 153 17.21 9.28 6.61
CA SER A 153 15.91 9.89 6.89
C SER A 153 15.25 9.24 8.11
N LEU A 154 14.42 10.01 8.82
CA LEU A 154 13.42 9.48 9.73
C LEU A 154 12.18 9.05 8.93
N ASP A 155 11.60 7.92 9.26
CA ASP A 155 10.31 7.47 8.72
C ASP A 155 9.17 8.00 9.61
N SER A 156 8.40 8.96 9.10
CA SER A 156 7.28 9.55 9.83
C SER A 156 6.01 8.70 9.77
N SER A 157 5.94 7.74 8.85
CA SER A 157 4.74 6.94 8.63
C SER A 157 4.65 5.70 9.53
N GLY A 158 5.79 5.04 9.78
CA GLY A 158 5.87 3.77 10.50
C GLY A 158 5.42 2.61 9.63
N GLU A 159 4.27 2.02 9.94
CA GLU A 159 3.66 1.04 9.05
C GLU A 159 3.36 1.67 7.69
N SER A 160 3.56 0.90 6.61
CA SER A 160 3.36 1.43 5.25
C SER A 160 1.93 2.00 5.07
N LEU A 161 1.81 3.18 4.44
CA LEU A 161 0.54 3.91 4.31
C LEU A 161 -0.52 3.17 3.48
N HIS A 162 -0.14 2.15 2.69
CA HIS A 162 -1.13 1.31 2.01
C HIS A 162 -1.99 0.53 3.02
N ARG A 163 -1.45 0.16 4.18
CA ARG A 163 -2.21 -0.44 5.26
C ARG A 163 -3.09 0.62 5.93
N ARG A 164 -4.25 0.89 5.30
CA ARG A 164 -5.17 1.92 5.78
C ARG A 164 -5.76 1.60 7.16
N GLY A 165 -6.03 0.32 7.44
CA GLY A 165 -6.64 -0.16 8.67
C GLY A 165 -8.07 -0.68 8.50
N TYR A 166 -8.75 -0.38 7.41
CA TYR A 166 -10.13 -0.87 7.16
C TYR A 166 -10.19 -2.35 6.77
N ARG A 167 -9.12 -2.93 6.25
CA ARG A 167 -9.09 -4.33 5.80
C ARG A 167 -9.06 -5.27 7.00
N GLN A 168 -10.16 -5.98 7.24
CA GLN A 168 -10.26 -7.00 8.29
C GLN A 168 -9.74 -8.35 7.80
N GLU A 169 -10.11 -8.71 6.57
CA GLU A 169 -9.74 -9.95 5.92
C GLU A 169 -9.33 -9.68 4.47
N ALA A 170 -8.56 -10.57 3.90
CA ALA A 170 -8.14 -10.50 2.51
C ALA A 170 -8.38 -11.82 1.80
N VAL A 171 -8.71 -11.74 0.52
CA VAL A 171 -8.51 -12.85 -0.41
C VAL A 171 -7.01 -13.04 -0.60
N GLU A 172 -6.62 -14.18 -1.15
CA GLU A 172 -5.22 -14.42 -1.50
C GLU A 172 -4.75 -13.37 -2.55
N ALA A 173 -3.61 -12.68 -2.31
CA ALA A 173 -3.03 -11.61 -3.13
C ALA A 173 -4.01 -10.43 -3.44
N PRO A 174 -4.48 -9.71 -2.43
CA PRO A 174 -5.35 -8.55 -2.64
C PRO A 174 -4.61 -7.43 -3.37
N LEU A 175 -5.35 -6.60 -4.13
CA LEU A 175 -4.80 -5.39 -4.70
C LEU A 175 -4.32 -4.44 -3.59
N ASN A 176 -3.14 -3.85 -3.77
CA ASN A 176 -2.61 -2.85 -2.84
C ASN A 176 -3.45 -1.57 -2.88
N GLU A 177 -3.76 -0.99 -1.73
CA GLU A 177 -4.65 0.16 -1.58
C GLU A 177 -4.11 1.41 -2.27
N VAL A 178 -2.80 1.66 -2.17
CA VAL A 178 -2.13 2.78 -2.87
C VAL A 178 -2.23 2.61 -4.38
N LEU A 179 -2.07 1.38 -4.88
CA LEU A 179 -2.23 1.10 -6.31
C LEU A 179 -3.68 1.26 -6.76
N ALA A 180 -4.65 0.79 -5.97
CA ALA A 180 -6.08 0.94 -6.25
C ALA A 180 -6.48 2.42 -6.30
N ALA A 181 -6.09 3.22 -5.32
CA ALA A 181 -6.33 4.67 -5.31
C ALA A 181 -5.68 5.34 -6.53
N GLY A 182 -4.43 4.98 -6.85
CA GLY A 182 -3.73 5.49 -8.03
C GLY A 182 -4.42 5.13 -9.35
N MET A 183 -4.94 3.90 -9.48
CA MET A 183 -5.74 3.50 -10.65
C MET A 183 -6.99 4.38 -10.79
N ILE A 184 -7.73 4.60 -9.71
CA ILE A 184 -8.96 5.40 -9.74
C ILE A 184 -8.64 6.86 -10.07
N LEU A 185 -7.68 7.47 -9.40
CA LEU A 185 -7.25 8.86 -9.66
C LEU A 185 -6.74 9.06 -11.10
N GLN A 186 -6.10 8.03 -11.67
CA GLN A 186 -5.64 8.06 -13.07
C GLN A 186 -6.79 8.09 -14.08
N THR A 187 -7.97 7.61 -13.72
CA THR A 187 -9.16 7.69 -14.58
C THR A 187 -9.74 9.11 -14.66
N GLY A 188 -9.41 9.96 -13.70
CA GLY A 188 -10.03 11.29 -13.52
C GLY A 188 -11.36 11.24 -12.76
N TRP A 189 -11.90 10.05 -12.42
CA TRP A 189 -13.15 9.93 -11.68
C TRP A 189 -13.01 10.41 -10.24
N THR A 190 -13.97 11.23 -9.79
CA THR A 190 -14.02 11.83 -8.46
C THR A 190 -15.39 11.69 -7.77
N GLY A 191 -16.30 10.87 -8.34
CA GLY A 191 -17.64 10.65 -7.81
C GLY A 191 -18.78 11.23 -8.64
N GLU A 192 -18.54 11.61 -9.90
CA GLU A 192 -19.53 12.24 -10.79
C GLU A 192 -20.49 11.26 -11.48
N CYS A 193 -20.31 9.97 -11.28
CA CYS A 193 -21.20 8.90 -11.77
C CYS A 193 -21.00 7.64 -10.93
N ASP A 194 -21.80 6.62 -11.17
CA ASP A 194 -21.65 5.32 -10.51
C ASP A 194 -20.29 4.68 -10.80
N PHE A 195 -19.80 3.88 -9.86
CA PHE A 195 -18.56 3.13 -10.00
C PHE A 195 -18.83 1.62 -9.94
N VAL A 196 -18.19 0.85 -10.81
CA VAL A 196 -18.39 -0.61 -10.87
C VAL A 196 -17.06 -1.35 -10.91
N ASP A 197 -16.89 -2.33 -10.01
CA ASP A 197 -15.83 -3.34 -10.08
C ASP A 197 -16.46 -4.75 -10.14
N PRO A 198 -16.53 -5.38 -11.33
CA PRO A 198 -17.19 -6.67 -11.50
C PRO A 198 -16.38 -7.87 -11.00
N MET A 199 -15.17 -7.68 -10.48
CA MET A 199 -14.29 -8.72 -9.93
C MET A 199 -13.55 -8.17 -8.71
N CYS A 200 -14.32 -7.71 -7.70
CA CYS A 200 -13.85 -6.84 -6.63
C CYS A 200 -12.95 -7.54 -5.58
N GLY A 201 -12.92 -8.86 -5.56
CA GLY A 201 -12.14 -9.61 -4.59
C GLY A 201 -12.47 -9.22 -3.14
N SER A 202 -11.50 -8.68 -2.42
CA SER A 202 -11.70 -8.19 -1.04
C SER A 202 -12.28 -6.78 -0.94
N GLY A 203 -12.75 -6.18 -2.05
CA GLY A 203 -13.42 -4.87 -2.07
C GLY A 203 -12.48 -3.66 -2.08
N THR A 204 -11.21 -3.82 -2.45
CA THR A 204 -10.23 -2.71 -2.38
C THR A 204 -10.59 -1.54 -3.29
N LEU A 205 -10.87 -1.81 -4.58
CA LEU A 205 -11.27 -0.75 -5.53
C LEU A 205 -12.58 -0.06 -5.10
N PRO A 206 -13.67 -0.78 -4.75
CA PRO A 206 -14.88 -0.16 -4.23
C PRO A 206 -14.66 0.75 -3.00
N ILE A 207 -13.85 0.31 -2.03
CA ILE A 207 -13.57 1.09 -0.82
C ILE A 207 -12.74 2.34 -1.15
N GLU A 208 -11.62 2.21 -1.87
CA GLU A 208 -10.80 3.37 -2.27
C GLU A 208 -11.60 4.35 -3.15
N ALA A 209 -12.54 3.86 -4.00
CA ALA A 209 -13.43 4.70 -4.77
C ALA A 209 -14.35 5.54 -3.85
N ALA A 210 -14.97 4.93 -2.85
CA ALA A 210 -15.81 5.67 -1.90
C ALA A 210 -15.02 6.70 -1.09
N LEU A 211 -13.79 6.37 -0.67
CA LEU A 211 -12.91 7.31 0.02
C LEU A 211 -12.54 8.51 -0.87
N ILE A 212 -12.35 8.28 -2.18
CA ILE A 212 -12.07 9.35 -3.15
C ILE A 212 -13.33 10.18 -3.40
N ALA A 213 -14.48 9.55 -3.67
CA ALA A 213 -15.74 10.23 -3.94
C ALA A 213 -16.16 11.14 -2.78
N ARG A 214 -16.07 10.63 -1.57
CA ARG A 214 -16.42 11.38 -0.35
C ARG A 214 -15.29 12.28 0.16
N ASN A 215 -14.12 12.22 -0.43
CA ASN A 215 -12.90 12.88 0.03
C ASN A 215 -12.52 12.57 1.48
N ILE A 216 -12.79 11.34 1.94
CA ILE A 216 -12.38 10.87 3.26
C ILE A 216 -10.87 10.59 3.26
N ALA A 217 -10.15 11.11 4.23
CA ALA A 217 -8.71 10.90 4.36
C ALA A 217 -8.38 9.43 4.62
N PRO A 218 -7.44 8.80 3.87
CA PRO A 218 -7.11 7.38 4.07
C PRO A 218 -6.46 7.10 5.44
N GLY A 219 -5.90 8.12 6.09
CA GLY A 219 -5.28 8.03 7.40
C GLY A 219 -6.25 7.82 8.56
N VAL A 220 -7.55 8.11 8.36
CA VAL A 220 -8.57 8.04 9.43
C VAL A 220 -8.72 6.65 10.06
N PHE A 221 -8.40 5.59 9.32
CA PHE A 221 -8.51 4.21 9.79
C PHE A 221 -7.23 3.70 10.47
N ARG A 222 -6.14 4.49 10.46
CA ARG A 222 -4.87 4.06 11.03
C ARG A 222 -4.87 4.15 12.55
N LYS A 223 -4.13 3.26 13.18
CA LYS A 223 -3.99 3.24 14.65
C LYS A 223 -3.05 4.34 15.14
N GLU A 224 -1.94 4.50 14.43
CA GLU A 224 -0.84 5.40 14.78
C GLU A 224 0.02 5.70 13.57
N PHE A 225 0.77 6.78 13.64
CA PHE A 225 1.88 7.10 12.76
C PHE A 225 3.18 7.11 13.58
N ALA A 226 4.34 6.89 12.93
CA ALA A 226 5.61 6.87 13.66
C ALA A 226 5.95 8.23 14.27
N PHE A 227 5.57 9.33 13.62
CA PHE A 227 5.82 10.68 14.15
C PHE A 227 5.14 10.95 15.51
N GLU A 228 4.08 10.21 15.86
CA GLU A 228 3.41 10.36 17.16
C GLU A 228 4.28 9.90 18.35
N LYS A 229 5.34 9.12 18.08
CA LYS A 229 6.31 8.67 19.08
C LYS A 229 7.55 9.58 19.19
N TRP A 230 7.66 10.59 18.33
CA TRP A 230 8.81 11.49 18.33
C TRP A 230 8.73 12.48 19.49
N ALA A 231 9.87 12.84 20.03
CA ALA A 231 9.95 13.76 21.18
C ALA A 231 9.35 15.16 20.90
N ASP A 232 9.34 15.57 19.63
CA ASP A 232 8.81 16.85 19.17
C ASP A 232 7.36 16.75 18.62
N PHE A 233 6.65 15.65 18.89
CA PHE A 233 5.27 15.46 18.46
C PHE A 233 4.35 16.54 19.05
N ASP A 234 3.52 17.14 18.20
CA ASP A 234 2.57 18.18 18.55
C ASP A 234 1.15 17.59 18.45
N GLN A 235 0.62 17.20 19.60
CA GLN A 235 -0.70 16.56 19.71
C GLN A 235 -1.82 17.51 19.31
N GLU A 236 -1.76 18.81 19.69
CA GLU A 236 -2.83 19.76 19.39
C GLU A 236 -2.92 19.99 17.87
N LEU A 237 -1.79 20.19 17.22
CA LEU A 237 -1.70 20.33 15.78
C LEU A 237 -2.20 19.09 15.04
N PHE A 238 -1.88 17.89 15.54
CA PHE A 238 -2.37 16.66 14.90
C PHE A 238 -3.86 16.44 15.14
N ASP A 239 -4.36 16.74 16.33
CA ASP A 239 -5.81 16.68 16.63
C ASP A 239 -6.62 17.63 15.74
N GLU A 240 -6.11 18.83 15.40
CA GLU A 240 -6.74 19.74 14.43
C GLU A 240 -6.82 19.09 13.03
N ILE A 241 -5.74 18.48 12.55
CA ILE A 241 -5.70 17.82 11.24
C ILE A 241 -6.60 16.57 11.23
N TYR A 242 -6.58 15.78 12.29
CA TYR A 242 -7.35 14.54 12.39
C TYR A 242 -8.86 14.79 12.43
N ASN A 243 -9.31 15.87 13.07
CA ASN A 243 -10.72 16.20 13.24
C ASN A 243 -11.26 17.16 12.15
N ASP A 244 -10.44 17.56 11.19
CA ASP A 244 -10.88 18.42 10.08
C ASP A 244 -11.56 17.56 8.99
N ASP A 245 -12.88 17.53 9.03
CA ASP A 245 -13.75 16.89 8.03
C ASP A 245 -14.35 17.90 7.03
N SER A 246 -13.92 19.16 7.07
CA SER A 246 -14.47 20.25 6.26
C SER A 246 -14.34 20.03 4.74
N ALA A 247 -13.37 19.20 4.31
CA ALA A 247 -13.15 18.85 2.92
C ALA A 247 -13.95 17.61 2.47
N GLU A 248 -14.66 16.92 3.38
CA GLU A 248 -15.50 15.79 3.02
C GLU A 248 -16.69 16.23 2.15
N ARG A 249 -17.12 15.35 1.24
CA ARG A 249 -18.18 15.62 0.27
C ARG A 249 -19.32 14.62 0.43
N GLU A 250 -20.53 15.06 0.10
CA GLU A 250 -21.65 14.15 -0.10
C GLU A 250 -21.46 13.41 -1.43
N PHE A 251 -21.67 12.09 -1.42
CA PHE A 251 -21.65 11.26 -2.61
C PHE A 251 -23.08 10.84 -2.94
N THR A 252 -23.58 11.27 -4.10
CA THR A 252 -24.97 11.08 -4.54
C THR A 252 -25.16 9.90 -5.48
N HIS A 253 -24.09 9.33 -6.00
CA HIS A 253 -24.08 8.14 -6.84
C HIS A 253 -23.83 6.88 -6.00
N HIS A 254 -23.61 5.74 -6.64
CA HIS A 254 -23.40 4.48 -5.94
C HIS A 254 -22.21 3.69 -6.47
N ILE A 255 -21.65 2.83 -5.64
CA ILE A 255 -20.51 1.96 -5.96
C ILE A 255 -20.97 0.51 -5.89
N TYR A 256 -20.73 -0.23 -6.97
CA TYR A 256 -21.08 -1.65 -7.07
C TYR A 256 -19.83 -2.49 -7.17
N GLY A 257 -19.70 -3.47 -6.28
CA GLY A 257 -18.69 -4.51 -6.34
C GLY A 257 -19.32 -5.88 -6.57
N TYR A 258 -18.82 -6.63 -7.53
CA TYR A 258 -19.27 -7.99 -7.79
C TYR A 258 -18.12 -8.96 -7.70
N ASP A 259 -18.40 -10.19 -7.30
CA ASP A 259 -17.45 -11.30 -7.40
C ASP A 259 -18.21 -12.63 -7.55
N ILE A 260 -17.62 -13.59 -8.25
CA ILE A 260 -18.16 -14.93 -8.43
C ILE A 260 -17.92 -15.83 -7.20
N ASP A 261 -16.93 -15.50 -6.37
CA ASP A 261 -16.61 -16.25 -5.16
C ASP A 261 -17.38 -15.69 -3.95
N TRP A 262 -18.28 -16.49 -3.38
CA TRP A 262 -19.00 -16.16 -2.16
C TRP A 262 -18.10 -15.78 -0.99
N LYS A 263 -16.90 -16.37 -0.91
CA LYS A 263 -15.94 -16.03 0.14
C LYS A 263 -15.41 -14.60 -0.07
N ALA A 264 -15.09 -14.23 -1.31
CA ALA A 264 -14.66 -12.87 -1.66
C ALA A 264 -15.76 -11.85 -1.36
N VAL A 265 -17.01 -12.13 -1.73
CA VAL A 265 -18.19 -11.29 -1.43
C VAL A 265 -18.35 -11.05 0.08
N ASN A 266 -18.23 -12.09 0.90
CA ASN A 266 -18.32 -11.97 2.35
C ASN A 266 -17.18 -11.12 2.93
N ILE A 267 -15.95 -11.36 2.49
CA ILE A 267 -14.77 -10.58 2.88
C ILE A 267 -14.94 -9.11 2.49
N ALA A 268 -15.32 -8.83 1.24
CA ALA A 268 -15.53 -7.46 0.75
C ALA A 268 -16.62 -6.75 1.57
N THR A 269 -17.74 -7.41 1.84
CA THR A 269 -18.84 -6.87 2.66
C THR A 269 -18.38 -6.53 4.08
N ASN A 270 -17.55 -7.39 4.69
CA ASN A 270 -17.00 -7.12 6.02
C ASN A 270 -16.03 -5.94 6.01
N ASN A 271 -15.15 -5.84 4.99
CA ASN A 271 -14.24 -4.71 4.84
C ASN A 271 -14.99 -3.39 4.59
N VAL A 272 -16.03 -3.39 3.75
CA VAL A 272 -16.91 -2.21 3.52
C VAL A 272 -17.58 -1.77 4.81
N ARG A 273 -18.07 -2.72 5.61
CA ARG A 273 -18.68 -2.43 6.91
C ARG A 273 -17.64 -1.86 7.89
N ALA A 274 -16.44 -2.43 7.94
CA ALA A 274 -15.35 -1.94 8.79
C ALA A 274 -14.89 -0.52 8.40
N ALA A 275 -14.96 -0.18 7.11
CA ALA A 275 -14.72 1.16 6.60
C ALA A 275 -15.90 2.14 6.82
N GLY A 276 -17.07 1.69 7.32
CA GLY A 276 -18.23 2.53 7.53
C GLY A 276 -18.95 2.97 6.23
N LEU A 277 -18.68 2.30 5.10
CA LEU A 277 -19.10 2.73 3.76
C LEU A 277 -20.29 1.92 3.20
N SER A 278 -21.03 1.21 4.06
CA SER A 278 -22.16 0.36 3.63
C SER A 278 -23.34 1.12 3.01
N LYS A 279 -23.38 2.44 3.12
CA LYS A 279 -24.39 3.28 2.48
C LYS A 279 -24.03 3.58 1.01
N ASP A 280 -22.74 3.70 0.74
CA ASP A 280 -22.21 4.12 -0.54
C ASP A 280 -21.86 2.93 -1.46
N ILE A 281 -21.66 1.72 -0.87
CA ILE A 281 -21.17 0.53 -1.57
C ILE A 281 -22.12 -0.65 -1.39
N THR A 282 -22.49 -1.27 -2.51
CA THR A 282 -23.19 -2.56 -2.56
C THR A 282 -22.25 -3.64 -3.10
N ILE A 283 -22.09 -4.75 -2.34
CA ILE A 283 -21.33 -5.92 -2.76
C ILE A 283 -22.30 -7.07 -2.99
N GLU A 284 -22.25 -7.67 -4.19
CA GLU A 284 -23.14 -8.77 -4.58
C GLU A 284 -22.37 -9.92 -5.21
N HIS A 285 -22.90 -11.14 -5.02
CA HIS A 285 -22.42 -12.31 -5.74
C HIS A 285 -22.94 -12.28 -7.17
N ARG A 286 -22.04 -12.15 -8.16
CA ARG A 286 -22.40 -12.11 -9.58
C ARG A 286 -21.23 -12.55 -10.44
N ASP A 287 -21.50 -13.40 -11.44
CA ASP A 287 -20.54 -13.72 -12.49
C ASP A 287 -20.42 -12.55 -13.48
N MET A 288 -19.22 -12.30 -14.01
CA MET A 288 -19.01 -11.35 -15.10
C MET A 288 -19.85 -11.69 -16.33
N ALA A 289 -20.17 -12.97 -16.57
CA ALA A 289 -21.06 -13.40 -17.63
C ALA A 289 -22.49 -12.86 -17.48
N ASP A 290 -22.93 -12.60 -16.24
CA ASP A 290 -24.25 -12.08 -15.90
C ASP A 290 -24.25 -10.57 -15.64
N PHE A 291 -23.15 -9.88 -15.98
CA PHE A 291 -23.08 -8.42 -15.86
C PHE A 291 -24.15 -7.77 -16.75
N VAL A 292 -24.95 -6.90 -16.14
CA VAL A 292 -26.04 -6.17 -16.80
C VAL A 292 -25.69 -4.69 -16.93
N GLU A 293 -26.37 -4.02 -17.86
CA GLU A 293 -26.20 -2.58 -18.09
C GLU A 293 -26.56 -1.79 -16.81
N PRO A 294 -25.68 -0.88 -16.36
CA PRO A 294 -26.00 0.03 -15.26
C PRO A 294 -27.24 0.88 -15.59
N ALA A 295 -28.03 1.19 -14.56
CA ALA A 295 -29.22 2.02 -14.73
C ALA A 295 -28.89 3.49 -15.06
N GLU A 296 -27.71 3.95 -14.62
CA GLU A 296 -27.19 5.28 -14.83
C GLU A 296 -25.78 5.22 -15.43
N ARG A 297 -25.23 6.38 -15.81
CA ARG A 297 -23.84 6.48 -16.25
C ARG A 297 -22.90 5.91 -15.19
N ALA A 298 -21.96 5.09 -15.61
CA ALA A 298 -21.01 4.46 -14.72
C ALA A 298 -19.60 4.41 -15.30
N ILE A 299 -18.60 4.33 -14.43
CA ILE A 299 -17.24 3.96 -14.79
C ILE A 299 -16.95 2.56 -14.25
N MET A 300 -16.34 1.72 -15.07
CA MET A 300 -15.82 0.43 -14.63
C MET A 300 -14.31 0.51 -14.42
N VAL A 301 -13.85 0.14 -13.24
CA VAL A 301 -12.42 -0.04 -12.95
C VAL A 301 -12.24 -1.40 -12.31
N THR A 302 -11.44 -2.27 -12.94
CA THR A 302 -11.32 -3.64 -12.47
C THR A 302 -9.91 -4.22 -12.62
N ASN A 303 -9.59 -5.15 -11.73
CA ASN A 303 -8.35 -5.91 -11.70
C ASN A 303 -8.66 -7.41 -11.81
N PRO A 304 -8.93 -7.93 -13.02
CA PRO A 304 -9.26 -9.34 -13.22
C PRO A 304 -8.11 -10.27 -12.80
N PRO A 305 -8.39 -11.56 -12.52
CA PRO A 305 -7.34 -12.53 -12.23
C PRO A 305 -6.36 -12.69 -13.40
N TYR A 306 -5.08 -12.95 -13.07
CA TYR A 306 -4.00 -13.04 -14.07
C TYR A 306 -3.64 -14.48 -14.46
N GLY A 307 -4.32 -15.48 -13.91
CA GLY A 307 -4.13 -16.88 -14.28
C GLY A 307 -3.18 -17.69 -13.40
N GLU A 308 -2.82 -17.19 -12.22
CA GLU A 308 -2.06 -18.00 -11.24
C GLU A 308 -2.92 -19.11 -10.61
N ARG A 309 -4.26 -18.99 -10.69
CA ARG A 309 -5.26 -19.88 -10.06
C ARG A 309 -6.32 -20.40 -11.01
N ILE A 310 -6.29 -19.97 -12.26
CA ILE A 310 -7.27 -20.33 -13.30
C ILE A 310 -6.50 -20.96 -14.44
N THR A 311 -7.06 -21.98 -15.10
CA THR A 311 -6.41 -22.55 -16.29
C THR A 311 -6.25 -21.50 -17.38
N THR A 312 -5.30 -21.67 -18.28
CA THR A 312 -5.04 -20.68 -19.34
C THR A 312 -6.27 -20.51 -20.25
N ASP A 313 -6.99 -21.60 -20.54
CA ASP A 313 -8.18 -21.56 -21.41
C ASP A 313 -9.36 -20.85 -20.72
N ASP A 314 -9.59 -21.11 -19.44
CA ASP A 314 -10.62 -20.43 -18.64
C ASP A 314 -10.29 -18.93 -18.48
N LEU A 315 -9.02 -18.58 -18.30
CA LEU A 315 -8.56 -17.19 -18.25
C LEU A 315 -8.86 -16.44 -19.54
N LEU A 316 -8.47 -16.99 -20.69
CA LEU A 316 -8.75 -16.40 -22.01
C LEU A 316 -10.24 -16.34 -22.31
N GLY A 317 -11.01 -17.30 -21.80
CA GLY A 317 -12.49 -17.32 -21.81
C GLY A 317 -13.06 -16.15 -21.04
N LEU A 318 -12.57 -15.89 -19.82
CA LEU A 318 -12.98 -14.75 -18.99
C LEU A 318 -12.78 -13.41 -19.71
N TYR A 319 -11.58 -13.17 -20.26
CA TYR A 319 -11.32 -11.91 -20.97
C TYR A 319 -12.15 -11.74 -22.25
N ARG A 320 -12.54 -12.84 -22.92
CA ARG A 320 -13.52 -12.80 -24.01
C ARG A 320 -14.90 -12.39 -23.48
N THR A 321 -15.35 -12.96 -22.36
CA THR A 321 -16.60 -12.60 -21.70
C THR A 321 -16.61 -11.13 -21.28
N ILE A 322 -15.52 -10.61 -20.71
CA ILE A 322 -15.39 -9.18 -20.41
C ILE A 322 -15.63 -8.36 -21.68
N GLY A 323 -14.94 -8.67 -22.78
CA GLY A 323 -15.11 -7.94 -24.04
C GLY A 323 -16.55 -7.99 -24.59
N GLU A 324 -17.21 -9.13 -24.51
CA GLU A 324 -18.62 -9.27 -24.95
C GLU A 324 -19.57 -8.47 -24.03
N ARG A 325 -19.36 -8.49 -22.71
CA ARG A 325 -20.20 -7.69 -21.80
C ARG A 325 -19.99 -6.20 -21.97
N LEU A 326 -18.76 -5.74 -22.16
CA LEU A 326 -18.50 -4.34 -22.48
C LEU A 326 -19.25 -3.89 -23.73
N LYS A 327 -19.27 -4.68 -24.81
CA LYS A 327 -19.97 -4.36 -26.06
C LYS A 327 -21.48 -4.29 -25.91
N HIS A 328 -22.05 -5.14 -25.05
CA HIS A 328 -23.51 -5.32 -25.02
C HIS A 328 -24.18 -4.72 -23.78
N ALA A 329 -23.48 -4.58 -22.65
CA ALA A 329 -24.03 -4.16 -21.37
C ALA A 329 -23.29 -2.96 -20.75
N PHE A 330 -22.43 -2.25 -21.51
CA PHE A 330 -21.69 -1.10 -20.96
C PHE A 330 -21.56 0.05 -21.95
N LYS A 331 -22.50 0.20 -22.85
CA LYS A 331 -22.52 1.24 -23.88
C LYS A 331 -22.60 2.63 -23.27
N GLY A 332 -21.94 3.61 -23.90
CA GLY A 332 -21.90 4.99 -23.41
C GLY A 332 -21.06 5.22 -22.17
N ASN A 333 -20.32 4.22 -21.71
CA ASN A 333 -19.53 4.25 -20.47
C ASN A 333 -18.07 3.94 -20.73
N ASP A 334 -17.21 4.22 -19.75
CA ASP A 334 -15.77 3.97 -19.80
C ASP A 334 -15.39 2.76 -18.94
N ALA A 335 -14.62 1.85 -19.49
CA ALA A 335 -14.07 0.70 -18.76
C ALA A 335 -12.55 0.73 -18.71
N TRP A 336 -12.00 0.56 -17.52
CA TRP A 336 -10.59 0.51 -17.25
C TRP A 336 -10.17 -0.84 -16.67
N ILE A 337 -9.21 -1.50 -17.30
CA ILE A 337 -8.82 -2.87 -16.95
C ILE A 337 -7.31 -2.93 -16.75
N LEU A 338 -6.89 -3.47 -15.58
CA LEU A 338 -5.48 -3.75 -15.28
C LEU A 338 -5.16 -5.20 -15.66
N SER A 339 -4.07 -5.44 -16.36
CA SER A 339 -3.50 -6.78 -16.56
C SER A 339 -2.02 -6.69 -16.98
N TYR A 340 -1.24 -7.73 -16.70
CA TYR A 340 0.13 -7.85 -17.21
C TYR A 340 0.24 -8.69 -18.49
N ARG A 341 -0.80 -9.45 -18.84
CA ARG A 341 -0.81 -10.38 -19.97
C ARG A 341 -1.42 -9.74 -21.22
N LYS A 342 -0.61 -9.55 -22.26
CA LYS A 342 -1.07 -9.00 -23.55
C LYS A 342 -2.08 -9.92 -24.23
N GLU A 343 -1.88 -11.24 -24.15
CA GLU A 343 -2.80 -12.23 -24.70
C GLU A 343 -4.22 -12.15 -24.11
N CYS A 344 -4.35 -11.73 -22.87
CA CYS A 344 -5.64 -11.48 -22.24
C CYS A 344 -6.33 -10.27 -22.88
N PHE A 345 -5.63 -9.17 -23.04
CA PHE A 345 -6.16 -7.98 -23.71
C PHE A 345 -6.57 -8.24 -25.16
N ASP A 346 -5.82 -9.08 -25.89
CA ASP A 346 -6.16 -9.46 -27.26
C ASP A 346 -7.52 -10.21 -27.33
N LYS A 347 -7.92 -10.91 -26.24
CA LYS A 347 -9.20 -11.63 -26.15
C LYS A 347 -10.41 -10.73 -25.86
N ILE A 348 -10.21 -9.55 -25.30
CA ILE A 348 -11.27 -8.54 -25.13
C ILE A 348 -11.86 -8.15 -26.50
N GLY A 349 -11.04 -8.15 -27.55
CA GLY A 349 -11.49 -7.89 -28.92
C GLY A 349 -12.01 -6.45 -29.13
N LEU A 350 -11.51 -5.51 -28.32
CA LEU A 350 -11.74 -4.07 -28.39
C LEU A 350 -10.39 -3.35 -28.48
N LYS A 351 -10.37 -2.18 -29.11
CA LYS A 351 -9.19 -1.33 -29.15
C LYS A 351 -9.21 -0.39 -27.96
N ALA A 352 -8.15 -0.41 -27.14
CA ALA A 352 -7.99 0.54 -26.06
C ALA A 352 -7.75 1.96 -26.61
N SER A 353 -8.40 2.96 -26.01
CA SER A 353 -8.19 4.38 -26.31
C SER A 353 -6.97 4.94 -25.57
N VAL A 354 -6.70 4.43 -24.35
CA VAL A 354 -5.55 4.80 -23.53
C VAL A 354 -4.86 3.56 -23.01
N ILE A 355 -3.53 3.58 -22.92
CA ILE A 355 -2.71 2.50 -22.33
C ILE A 355 -1.68 3.17 -21.42
N ILE A 356 -1.72 2.85 -20.14
CA ILE A 356 -0.83 3.39 -19.12
C ILE A 356 -0.02 2.24 -18.50
N PRO A 357 1.32 2.34 -18.46
CA PRO A 357 2.13 1.35 -17.77
C PRO A 357 1.99 1.49 -16.25
N PHE A 358 1.72 0.39 -15.58
CA PHE A 358 1.64 0.28 -14.13
C PHE A 358 2.51 -0.88 -13.61
N PHE A 359 2.77 -0.89 -12.32
CA PHE A 359 3.46 -2.01 -11.67
C PHE A 359 2.62 -2.52 -10.49
N ASN A 360 2.19 -3.77 -10.56
CA ASN A 360 1.57 -4.47 -9.43
C ASN A 360 2.64 -5.33 -8.76
N GLY A 361 3.24 -4.82 -7.68
CA GLY A 361 4.44 -5.42 -7.11
C GLY A 361 5.61 -5.42 -8.10
N ALA A 362 6.10 -6.60 -8.47
CA ALA A 362 7.15 -6.77 -9.48
C ALA A 362 6.62 -6.95 -10.91
N LEU A 363 5.29 -7.10 -11.08
CA LEU A 363 4.68 -7.38 -12.37
C LEU A 363 4.47 -6.10 -13.18
N PRO A 364 5.06 -5.98 -14.39
CA PRO A 364 4.79 -4.87 -15.30
C PRO A 364 3.40 -5.06 -15.91
N CYS A 365 2.44 -4.24 -15.51
CA CYS A 365 1.06 -4.25 -15.97
C CYS A 365 0.79 -3.13 -16.97
N GLU A 366 -0.28 -3.29 -17.73
CA GLU A 366 -0.89 -2.22 -18.50
C GLU A 366 -2.30 -1.94 -17.94
N PHE A 367 -2.61 -0.68 -17.74
CA PHE A 367 -3.95 -0.19 -17.38
C PHE A 367 -4.56 0.42 -18.62
N ARG A 368 -5.60 -0.21 -19.16
CA ARG A 368 -6.18 0.13 -20.47
C ARG A 368 -7.58 0.68 -20.33
N LYS A 369 -7.85 1.80 -21.01
CA LYS A 369 -9.17 2.41 -21.17
C LYS A 369 -9.85 1.88 -22.42
N TYR A 370 -11.11 1.51 -22.29
CA TYR A 370 -12.02 1.19 -23.36
C TYR A 370 -13.24 2.12 -23.30
N GLU A 371 -13.39 2.98 -24.28
CA GLU A 371 -14.56 3.87 -24.44
C GLU A 371 -15.64 3.11 -25.22
N MET A 372 -16.78 2.93 -24.58
CA MET A 372 -17.88 2.16 -25.15
C MET A 372 -18.91 3.08 -25.80
N PHE A 373 -18.87 3.23 -27.11
CA PHE A 373 -19.81 4.07 -27.87
C PHE A 373 -21.15 3.37 -28.08
N ASP A 374 -22.21 4.17 -28.14
CA ASP A 374 -23.51 3.70 -28.61
C ASP A 374 -23.53 3.85 -30.15
N GLY A 375 -23.29 2.74 -30.86
CA GLY A 375 -23.18 2.72 -32.32
C GLY A 375 -21.89 2.07 -32.83
N LYS A 376 -21.68 2.11 -34.15
CA LYS A 376 -20.43 1.62 -34.75
C LYS A 376 -19.38 2.74 -34.70
N PHE A 377 -18.18 2.41 -34.30
CA PHE A 377 -17.02 3.34 -34.24
C PHE A 377 -16.82 4.11 -35.56
N LYS A 378 -17.23 3.55 -36.68
CA LYS A 378 -17.18 4.20 -38.00
C LYS A 378 -18.18 5.35 -38.11
N GLU A 379 -19.40 5.17 -37.59
CA GLU A 379 -20.47 6.18 -37.60
C GLU A 379 -20.13 7.35 -36.65
N PHE A 380 -19.54 7.08 -35.49
CA PHE A 380 -19.03 8.08 -34.56
C PHE A 380 -17.92 8.94 -35.18
N ARG A 381 -17.00 8.34 -35.93
CA ARG A 381 -15.93 9.05 -36.60
C ARG A 381 -16.43 9.91 -37.79
N GLU A 382 -17.54 9.51 -38.42
CA GLU A 382 -18.19 10.23 -39.54
C GLU A 382 -19.09 11.34 -39.03
N SER A 383 -19.61 11.29 -37.77
CA SER A 383 -20.45 12.35 -37.18
C SER A 383 -19.68 13.63 -36.85
N GLY A 384 -18.34 13.60 -36.88
CA GLY A 384 -17.50 14.75 -36.58
C GLY A 384 -17.50 15.18 -35.10
N GLU A 385 -18.09 14.40 -34.22
CA GLU A 385 -17.93 14.57 -32.78
C GLU A 385 -16.46 14.27 -32.42
N GLU A 386 -15.66 15.33 -32.32
CA GLU A 386 -14.31 15.23 -31.79
C GLU A 386 -14.44 14.83 -30.30
N LEU A 387 -13.83 13.71 -29.94
CA LEU A 387 -13.51 13.42 -28.55
C LEU A 387 -12.90 14.69 -27.95
N ASP A 388 -13.47 15.17 -26.86
CA ASP A 388 -12.99 16.36 -26.18
C ASP A 388 -11.51 16.17 -25.83
N LYS A 389 -10.65 16.84 -26.60
CA LYS A 389 -9.19 16.77 -26.46
C LYS A 389 -8.69 17.66 -25.32
N SER A 390 -9.59 18.35 -24.61
CA SER A 390 -9.24 19.31 -23.57
C SER A 390 -8.68 18.67 -22.28
N GLU A 391 -8.83 17.35 -22.09
CA GLU A 391 -8.36 16.62 -20.91
C GLU A 391 -7.17 15.68 -21.15
N ARG A 392 -6.43 15.84 -22.23
CA ARG A 392 -5.16 15.12 -22.36
C ARG A 392 -4.11 15.83 -21.52
N PRO A 393 -3.54 15.21 -20.46
CA PRO A 393 -2.31 15.71 -19.90
C PRO A 393 -1.32 15.83 -21.04
N ALA A 394 -0.64 16.97 -21.12
CA ALA A 394 0.36 17.26 -22.16
C ALA A 394 1.54 16.28 -21.97
N THR A 395 1.38 15.05 -22.47
CA THR A 395 2.53 14.19 -22.70
C THR A 395 3.36 14.88 -23.76
N GLU A 396 4.49 15.42 -23.35
CA GLU A 396 5.53 15.96 -24.20
C GLU A 396 5.66 15.08 -25.44
N ARG A 397 5.44 15.69 -26.58
CA ARG A 397 5.76 15.07 -27.89
C ARG A 397 7.24 14.69 -27.81
N ARG A 398 7.55 13.40 -27.76
CA ARG A 398 8.90 12.91 -28.01
C ARG A 398 9.44 13.67 -29.23
N PRO A 399 10.58 14.34 -29.16
CA PRO A 399 11.15 15.01 -30.30
C PRO A 399 11.31 13.96 -31.40
N LEU A 400 10.75 14.29 -32.56
CA LEU A 400 10.95 13.54 -33.79
C LEU A 400 12.46 13.28 -33.93
N ARG A 401 12.86 12.01 -33.96
CA ARG A 401 14.24 11.64 -34.28
C ARG A 401 14.62 12.37 -35.57
N VAL A 402 15.48 13.36 -35.40
CA VAL A 402 16.18 13.98 -36.53
C VAL A 402 16.98 12.86 -37.16
N ARG A 403 16.64 12.53 -38.39
CA ARG A 403 17.34 11.58 -39.23
C ARG A 403 18.66 12.25 -39.56
N GLU A 404 19.71 11.98 -38.81
CA GLU A 404 21.06 12.36 -39.17
C GLU A 404 21.40 11.68 -40.49
N GLU A 405 21.45 12.48 -41.55
CA GLU A 405 22.10 12.10 -42.80
C GLU A 405 23.58 11.84 -42.49
N ARG A 406 23.93 10.59 -42.41
CA ARG A 406 25.34 10.17 -42.44
C ARG A 406 25.87 10.48 -43.80
N ALA A 407 26.60 11.58 -43.90
CA ALA A 407 27.51 11.86 -45.01
C ALA A 407 28.49 10.67 -45.13
N ALA A 408 28.48 10.07 -46.29
CA ALA A 408 29.43 9.08 -46.72
C ALA A 408 30.84 9.66 -46.64
N LYS A 409 31.70 9.08 -45.79
CA LYS A 409 33.15 9.17 -45.93
C LYS A 409 33.66 7.78 -46.22
N THR A 410 33.97 7.60 -47.49
CA THR A 410 34.81 6.56 -48.09
C THR A 410 36.13 6.43 -47.33
N PHE A 411 36.39 5.26 -46.78
CA PHE A 411 37.75 4.73 -46.65
C PHE A 411 37.68 3.23 -46.84
N GLY A 412 38.40 2.75 -47.87
CA GLY A 412 38.43 1.36 -48.26
C GLY A 412 39.24 0.50 -47.32
N MET A 413 38.76 -0.72 -47.15
CA MET A 413 39.61 -1.88 -46.89
C MET A 413 38.86 -3.15 -47.28
N LYS A 414 39.50 -3.88 -48.16
CA LYS A 414 39.48 -5.23 -48.70
C LYS A 414 38.52 -6.27 -48.11
N ARG A 415 37.85 -6.93 -49.05
CA ARG A 415 37.23 -8.27 -48.95
C ARG A 415 38.27 -9.31 -48.52
N GLU A 416 37.89 -10.17 -47.57
CA GLU A 416 38.39 -11.54 -47.46
C GLU A 416 37.22 -12.48 -47.14
N GLU A 417 36.99 -13.32 -48.06
CA GLU A 417 36.67 -14.72 -48.26
C GLU A 417 35.84 -15.49 -47.21
N GLU A 418 34.86 -16.12 -47.79
CA GLU A 418 33.96 -17.17 -47.28
C GLU A 418 34.70 -18.33 -46.60
N ARG A 419 34.14 -18.86 -45.51
CA ARG A 419 34.34 -20.25 -45.08
C ARG A 419 33.02 -20.92 -44.69
N PRO A 420 32.89 -22.26 -44.96
CA PRO A 420 31.60 -22.90 -45.18
C PRO A 420 30.97 -23.52 -43.92
N ARG A 421 29.67 -23.73 -44.05
CA ARG A 421 28.82 -24.47 -43.10
C ARG A 421 29.32 -25.91 -42.92
N ARG A 422 29.51 -26.34 -41.66
CA ARG A 422 29.60 -27.76 -41.31
C ARG A 422 28.27 -28.23 -40.71
N ARG A 423 27.64 -29.16 -41.43
CA ARG A 423 26.65 -30.10 -40.92
C ARG A 423 27.36 -31.06 -39.97
N PHE A 424 26.74 -31.38 -38.83
CA PHE A 424 27.05 -32.56 -38.06
C PHE A 424 25.82 -33.46 -38.01
N ASN A 425 26.06 -34.71 -38.41
CA ASN A 425 25.15 -35.84 -38.43
C ASN A 425 24.92 -36.40 -37.04
N ASP A 426 23.72 -36.95 -36.87
CA ASP A 426 23.35 -37.93 -35.85
C ASP A 426 24.21 -39.20 -35.96
N GLU A 427 24.71 -39.68 -34.84
CA GLU A 427 24.98 -41.11 -34.64
C GLU A 427 24.84 -41.45 -33.15
N GLU A 428 24.01 -42.44 -32.93
CA GLU A 428 23.75 -43.18 -31.70
C GLU A 428 25.01 -43.75 -31.08
N ARG A 429 25.12 -43.75 -29.75
CA ARG A 429 25.77 -44.83 -29.00
C ARG A 429 25.18 -44.96 -27.60
N SER A 430 24.49 -46.08 -27.42
CA SER A 430 24.16 -46.72 -26.16
C SER A 430 25.41 -47.22 -25.45
N PHE A 431 25.53 -47.04 -24.14
CA PHE A 431 26.19 -48.01 -23.28
C PHE A 431 25.61 -47.93 -21.86
N GLY A 432 25.22 -49.10 -21.38
CA GLY A 432 24.69 -49.39 -20.07
C GLY A 432 25.77 -49.55 -19.01
N GLY A 433 25.33 -49.68 -17.79
CA GLY A 433 26.16 -50.22 -16.71
C GLY A 433 25.98 -49.55 -15.36
N GLU A 434 25.25 -50.23 -14.52
CA GLU A 434 25.54 -50.59 -13.15
C GLU A 434 25.09 -49.67 -12.01
N ARG A 435 24.11 -50.21 -11.33
CA ARG A 435 23.68 -49.87 -9.97
C ARG A 435 24.79 -50.24 -8.96
N ARG A 436 25.16 -49.31 -8.10
CA ARG A 436 25.73 -49.65 -6.79
C ARG A 436 24.92 -48.95 -5.69
N ARG A 437 24.31 -49.79 -4.87
CA ARG A 437 23.82 -49.44 -3.53
C ARG A 437 25.03 -49.23 -2.63
N PHE A 438 25.03 -48.18 -1.83
CA PHE A 438 25.75 -48.14 -0.57
C PHE A 438 24.89 -47.55 0.53
N ASN A 439 25.00 -48.22 1.67
CA ASN A 439 24.25 -48.07 2.91
C ASN A 439 24.55 -46.77 3.69
N ASP A 440 23.62 -46.55 4.60
CA ASP A 440 23.65 -45.69 5.79
C ASP A 440 25.01 -45.57 6.46
N ASP A 441 25.32 -44.34 6.89
CA ASP A 441 25.75 -44.15 8.28
C ASP A 441 25.62 -42.65 8.69
N ASN A 442 25.06 -42.47 9.86
CA ASN A 442 24.92 -41.28 10.68
C ASN A 442 26.12 -40.33 10.64
N ARG A 443 25.87 -39.02 10.47
CA ARG A 443 26.50 -37.94 11.25
C ARG A 443 25.72 -36.63 11.19
N ARG A 444 25.31 -36.12 12.32
CA ARG A 444 24.82 -34.75 12.60
C ARG A 444 25.89 -33.72 12.18
N PHE A 445 25.50 -32.77 11.39
CA PHE A 445 25.96 -31.35 11.47
C PHE A 445 24.97 -30.50 10.66
N GLY A 446 24.54 -29.37 11.26
CA GLY A 446 23.65 -28.41 10.61
C GLY A 446 24.35 -27.76 9.44
N GLU A 447 23.74 -27.81 8.27
CA GLU A 447 24.15 -27.03 7.12
C GLU A 447 22.97 -26.20 6.62
N ASP A 448 23.24 -24.91 6.51
CA ASP A 448 22.38 -23.91 5.85
C ASP A 448 22.16 -24.34 4.41
N ARG A 449 20.98 -24.88 4.11
CA ARG A 449 20.51 -25.02 2.74
C ARG A 449 20.01 -23.68 2.23
N PRO A 450 20.35 -23.27 1.01
CA PRO A 450 19.69 -22.11 0.40
C PRO A 450 18.19 -22.43 0.25
N ILE A 451 17.37 -21.65 0.96
CA ILE A 451 15.90 -21.75 0.95
C ILE A 451 15.42 -21.48 -0.48
N SER A 452 14.59 -22.37 -1.03
CA SER A 452 14.02 -22.21 -2.36
C SER A 452 13.10 -20.97 -2.40
N LYS A 453 12.94 -20.36 -3.59
CA LYS A 453 12.02 -19.21 -3.77
C LYS A 453 10.59 -19.51 -3.30
N ARG A 454 10.18 -20.77 -3.32
CA ARG A 454 8.88 -21.24 -2.87
C ARG A 454 8.81 -21.29 -1.33
N GLU A 455 9.83 -21.77 -0.67
CA GLU A 455 9.94 -21.77 0.79
C GLU A 455 10.09 -20.36 1.38
N MET A 456 10.73 -19.41 0.64
CA MET A 456 10.74 -17.99 1.00
C MET A 456 9.35 -17.35 0.88
N ALA A 457 8.58 -17.70 -0.14
CA ALA A 457 7.21 -17.22 -0.29
C ALA A 457 6.29 -17.75 0.82
N GLU A 458 6.38 -19.06 1.11
CA GLU A 458 5.59 -19.70 2.18
C GLU A 458 5.98 -19.21 3.58
N ARG A 459 7.24 -18.83 3.81
CA ARG A 459 7.71 -18.23 5.07
C ARG A 459 7.23 -16.78 5.22
N ASN A 460 7.30 -15.97 4.15
CA ASN A 460 6.75 -14.62 4.14
C ASN A 460 5.22 -14.60 4.31
N ASP A 461 4.52 -15.61 3.80
CA ASP A 461 3.08 -15.75 3.97
C ASP A 461 2.70 -16.22 5.40
N ARG A 462 3.51 -17.07 6.05
CA ARG A 462 3.32 -17.44 7.46
C ARG A 462 3.59 -16.26 8.40
N GLU A 463 4.64 -15.49 8.19
CA GLU A 463 4.93 -14.27 8.96
C GLU A 463 3.83 -13.22 8.75
N ARG A 464 3.21 -13.13 7.57
CA ARG A 464 2.00 -12.31 7.31
C ARG A 464 0.78 -12.80 8.08
N TYR A 465 0.56 -14.10 8.20
CA TYR A 465 -0.61 -14.68 8.91
C TYR A 465 -0.55 -14.51 10.43
N GLU A 466 0.63 -14.52 11.02
CA GLU A 466 0.82 -14.32 12.47
C GLU A 466 0.68 -12.84 12.87
N GLU A 467 0.98 -11.89 11.97
CA GLU A 467 0.75 -10.45 12.19
C GLU A 467 -0.74 -10.06 12.07
N ASP A 468 -1.53 -10.76 11.24
CA ASP A 468 -2.95 -10.41 10.96
C ASP A 468 -3.94 -10.84 12.07
N THR A 469 -3.54 -11.64 13.04
CA THR A 469 -4.44 -12.12 14.13
C THR A 469 -4.69 -11.11 15.25
N ASN A 470 -4.05 -9.95 15.25
CA ASN A 470 -4.18 -8.94 16.31
C ASN A 470 -5.25 -7.84 16.05
N TYR A 471 -6.08 -7.99 15.02
CA TYR A 471 -7.02 -6.95 14.57
C TYR A 471 -8.35 -6.83 15.34
N SER A 472 -8.69 -7.78 16.22
CA SER A 472 -9.94 -7.70 17.02
C SER A 472 -9.98 -6.55 18.03
N THR A 473 -8.82 -6.00 18.39
CA THR A 473 -8.69 -4.90 19.37
C THR A 473 -8.94 -3.50 18.81
N LEU A 474 -8.99 -3.31 17.47
CA LEU A 474 -9.19 -2.00 16.84
C LEU A 474 -10.62 -1.49 16.92
N TYR A 475 -11.60 -2.36 16.67
CA TYR A 475 -13.02 -2.02 16.80
C TYR A 475 -13.36 -1.62 18.24
N GLU A 476 -12.76 -2.32 19.23
CA GLU A 476 -12.96 -2.00 20.65
C GLU A 476 -12.32 -0.66 21.03
N ARG A 477 -11.15 -0.29 20.50
CA ARG A 477 -10.49 1.00 20.75
C ARG A 477 -11.23 2.18 20.10
N HIS A 478 -11.69 2.04 18.85
CA HIS A 478 -12.51 3.07 18.21
C HIS A 478 -13.82 3.29 18.95
N HIS A 479 -14.43 2.20 19.43
CA HIS A 479 -15.66 2.30 20.23
C HIS A 479 -15.42 2.86 21.63
N GLU A 480 -14.26 2.62 22.24
CA GLU A 480 -13.85 3.23 23.51
C GLU A 480 -13.45 4.69 23.33
N PHE A 481 -12.77 5.05 22.25
CA PHE A 481 -12.40 6.43 21.94
C PHE A 481 -13.65 7.29 21.65
N ALA A 482 -14.58 6.80 20.86
CA ALA A 482 -15.88 7.46 20.65
C ALA A 482 -16.67 7.60 21.96
N LYS A 483 -16.61 6.60 22.86
CA LYS A 483 -17.21 6.71 24.20
C LYS A 483 -16.48 7.72 25.09
N MET A 484 -15.17 7.84 24.99
CA MET A 484 -14.39 8.85 25.73
C MET A 484 -14.65 10.26 25.22
N GLN A 485 -14.77 10.47 23.90
CA GLN A 485 -15.17 11.77 23.35
C GLN A 485 -16.58 12.15 23.79
N ALA A 486 -17.55 11.26 23.66
CA ALA A 486 -18.93 11.52 24.17
C ALA A 486 -18.97 11.77 25.69
N ALA A 487 -18.06 11.18 26.47
CA ALA A 487 -17.94 11.45 27.91
C ALA A 487 -17.25 12.81 28.21
N ARG A 488 -16.31 13.26 27.38
CA ARG A 488 -15.70 14.61 27.44
C ARG A 488 -16.71 15.69 27.10
N GLU A 489 -17.50 15.50 26.03
CA GLU A 489 -18.60 16.43 25.67
C GLU A 489 -19.68 16.50 26.74
N ARG A 490 -20.05 15.37 27.36
CA ARG A 490 -20.98 15.37 28.50
C ARG A 490 -20.41 16.05 29.76
N LYS A 491 -19.07 16.06 29.93
CA LYS A 491 -18.40 16.81 31.00
C LYS A 491 -18.29 18.31 30.72
N ALA A 492 -18.03 18.69 29.47
CA ALA A 492 -17.95 20.10 29.04
C ALA A 492 -19.31 20.79 29.07
N ASN A 493 -20.41 20.08 28.80
CA ASN A 493 -21.79 20.60 28.78
C ASN A 493 -22.53 20.45 30.10
N ARG A 494 -21.87 20.19 31.23
CA ARG A 494 -22.54 20.22 32.54
C ARG A 494 -22.71 21.68 33.02
N PRO A 495 -23.94 22.15 33.32
CA PRO A 495 -24.15 23.47 33.94
C PRO A 495 -23.42 23.54 35.28
N GLN A 496 -22.64 24.60 35.48
CA GLN A 496 -22.04 24.91 36.77
C GLN A 496 -23.15 25.35 37.71
N ASP A 497 -23.68 24.41 38.48
CA ASP A 497 -24.64 24.73 39.55
C ASP A 497 -23.84 25.11 40.79
N GLY A 498 -23.83 26.41 41.07
CA GLY A 498 -23.13 27.00 42.21
C GLY A 498 -23.83 26.67 43.51
N ARG A 499 -23.29 25.71 44.28
CA ARG A 499 -23.58 25.60 45.71
C ARG A 499 -22.27 25.44 46.49
N LYS A 500 -21.94 26.54 47.20
CA LYS A 500 -20.96 26.57 48.28
C LYS A 500 -21.35 25.54 49.34
N ARG A 501 -20.48 24.62 49.69
CA ARG A 501 -20.57 23.83 50.92
C ARG A 501 -19.41 24.20 51.84
N GLU A 502 -19.82 24.67 53.03
CA GLU A 502 -18.99 25.04 54.16
C GLU A 502 -18.18 23.84 54.70
N PHE A 503 -16.94 24.13 55.05
CA PHE A 503 -16.06 23.26 55.82
C PHE A 503 -16.53 23.15 57.27
N ARG A 504 -16.77 21.95 57.78
CA ARG A 504 -16.69 21.62 59.19
C ARG A 504 -15.75 20.47 59.42
N GLY A 505 -14.74 20.73 60.24
CA GLY A 505 -13.68 19.80 60.58
C GLY A 505 -14.11 18.74 61.63
N GLY A 506 -13.35 17.66 61.71
CA GLY A 506 -13.42 16.65 62.74
C GLY A 506 -12.33 15.59 62.59
N LYS A 507 -11.52 15.48 63.59
CA LYS A 507 -10.28 14.71 63.77
C LYS A 507 -10.52 13.19 63.96
N PRO A 508 -9.45 12.39 64.06
CA PRO A 508 -9.31 11.01 63.58
C PRO A 508 -9.42 9.97 64.72
N MET A 509 -9.63 8.72 64.35
CA MET A 509 -9.15 7.54 65.14
C MET A 509 -9.52 6.21 64.47
N GLY A 510 -8.52 5.31 64.45
CA GLY A 510 -8.79 3.93 64.88
C GLY A 510 -8.51 2.84 63.88
N ASP A 511 -7.30 2.36 63.96
CA ASP A 511 -6.79 1.07 63.50
C ASP A 511 -7.65 -0.11 64.00
N LYS A 512 -8.05 -1.07 63.16
CA LYS A 512 -8.21 -2.49 63.53
C LYS A 512 -8.22 -3.40 62.31
N ARG A 513 -7.28 -4.35 62.42
CA ARG A 513 -7.12 -5.58 61.65
C ARG A 513 -8.39 -6.43 61.62
N GLY A 514 -8.56 -7.21 60.54
CA GLY A 514 -9.06 -8.54 60.69
C GLY A 514 -10.11 -9.02 59.71
N GLN A 515 -9.74 -10.08 59.03
CA GLN A 515 -10.58 -11.18 58.56
C GLN A 515 -11.21 -11.14 57.14
N ARG A 516 -10.67 -12.08 56.34
CA ARG A 516 -11.35 -12.69 55.16
C ARG A 516 -12.64 -13.42 55.60
N PRO A 517 -13.63 -13.51 54.73
CA PRO A 517 -14.34 -14.79 54.56
C PRO A 517 -14.39 -15.29 53.12
N GLN A 518 -14.08 -16.47 52.98
CA GLN A 518 -14.52 -17.71 52.36
C GLN A 518 -15.48 -17.66 51.16
N ARG A 519 -15.07 -18.49 50.21
CA ARG A 519 -15.80 -19.03 49.05
C ARG A 519 -17.21 -19.51 49.42
N PHE A 520 -18.15 -19.24 48.54
CA PHE A 520 -19.34 -20.06 48.36
C PHE A 520 -19.49 -20.52 46.91
N SER A 521 -19.72 -21.84 46.82
CA SER A 521 -19.88 -22.66 45.64
C SER A 521 -21.27 -22.54 45.00
N LYS A 522 -21.31 -22.83 43.70
CA LYS A 522 -22.52 -23.01 42.88
C LYS A 522 -23.47 -24.06 43.45
N PRO A 523 -24.76 -24.01 42.99
CA PRO A 523 -25.42 -25.24 42.60
C PRO A 523 -25.98 -25.21 41.18
N ASN A 524 -25.83 -26.34 40.52
CA ASN A 524 -26.47 -26.78 39.29
C ASN A 524 -27.86 -27.39 39.63
N PRO A 525 -28.92 -27.22 38.84
CA PRO A 525 -29.95 -28.23 38.76
C PRO A 525 -30.24 -28.68 37.34
N ASN A 526 -29.93 -29.92 37.12
CA ASN A 526 -30.59 -30.78 36.14
C ASN A 526 -31.64 -31.66 36.84
N LYS A 527 -32.76 -31.90 36.15
CA LYS A 527 -33.88 -32.87 36.33
C LYS A 527 -35.24 -32.18 36.53
N SER A 528 -36.27 -32.52 35.92
CA SER A 528 -36.76 -33.62 35.08
C SER A 528 -38.26 -33.44 34.88
N ARG A 529 -38.78 -33.87 33.72
CA ARG A 529 -40.06 -34.53 33.48
C ARG A 529 -41.38 -33.96 33.99
N GLY A 530 -42.33 -33.91 33.08
CA GLY A 530 -43.70 -34.29 33.37
C GLY A 530 -44.74 -33.70 32.43
N ASP A 531 -45.12 -34.47 31.45
CA ASP A 531 -46.42 -34.65 30.84
C ASP A 531 -47.65 -33.85 31.33
N LYS A 532 -48.41 -33.40 30.40
CA LYS A 532 -49.87 -33.57 30.15
C LYS A 532 -50.57 -32.31 29.69
N LYS A 533 -51.00 -32.27 28.59
CA LYS A 533 -52.22 -32.35 27.80
C LYS A 533 -52.08 -31.62 26.51
#